data_adaef22784cbb8b256d30df4a93bd5c6
#
_entry.id   adaef22784cbb8b256d30df4a93bd5c6
#
_cell.length_a   1.000
_cell.length_b   1.000
_cell.length_c   1.000
_cell.angle_alpha   90.00
_cell.angle_beta   90.00
_cell.angle_gamma   90.00
#
_symmetry.space_group_name_H-M   'P 1'
#
loop_
_entity.id
_entity.type
_entity.pdbx_description
1 polymer ?
#
loop_
_entity_poly.entity_id
_entity_poly.type
_entity_poly.pdbx_seq_one_letter_code
_entity_poly.pdbx_strand_id
1 'polypeptide(L)'
;MYAVLALCWLLVFFDGLDVTVYGAVMPYMLDDTAFGLDAAAAGRIGSWTTFGMLIGALAAGTITDWIGRRTVLVWCVLLFSAGSGVCALAGDPLPFGAGRFLAGLGLGGLMPICLTVVAEFAPPRRMALATGVLMTAYHAGGMAATGLGLALAPDHGWRWPFAVGVLPAIIAVPLLLRHLPESPGVLYARGRFEQARLTAERYGLPAPSAADAPAAGASGRLRAVRDLVAPGRALATLLLWAASFCGLLLVYGISTWLPQLMRSAGYGLSTSVALLMVINAGGIVGMPVAGRVADRFGAVRVATCWFLLTAAGLALLATGPSLALTYAVVAFTGIWLFSASTMVYAVAGRFYPAADRAAGLGWVTGVGRLGAVVSPMLGGALVARGLGSGGFLVFALGGVLGAVTVLLVPVVAAARTRTDAGRAAGGEPGDAAGAGREPNSRAGTTSPGRTR
;
A
#
# COMPACT_ATOMS: atom_id res chain seq x y z
N MET A 1 -14.94 -6.75 19.51
CA MET A 1 -13.69 -6.14 19.04
C MET A 1 -12.65 -7.17 18.63
N TYR A 2 -12.10 -8.00 19.53
CA TYR A 2 -11.01 -8.94 19.19
C TYR A 2 -11.35 -9.90 18.04
N ALA A 3 -12.59 -10.39 17.95
CA ALA A 3 -13.02 -11.24 16.84
C ALA A 3 -12.95 -10.52 15.47
N VAL A 4 -13.33 -9.24 15.42
CA VAL A 4 -13.25 -8.43 14.20
C VAL A 4 -11.79 -8.23 13.78
N LEU A 5 -10.91 -7.90 14.74
CA LEU A 5 -9.47 -7.76 14.50
C LEU A 5 -8.83 -9.08 14.03
N ALA A 6 -9.20 -10.20 14.66
CA ALA A 6 -8.71 -11.53 14.28
C ALA A 6 -9.16 -11.93 12.86
N LEU A 7 -10.41 -11.61 12.50
CA LEU A 7 -10.90 -11.84 11.14
C LEU A 7 -10.16 -10.98 10.10
N CYS A 8 -9.97 -9.69 10.37
CA CYS A 8 -9.18 -8.83 9.48
C CYS A 8 -7.73 -9.31 9.37
N TRP A 9 -7.14 -9.77 10.49
CA TRP A 9 -5.81 -10.36 10.50
C TRP A 9 -5.76 -11.62 9.63
N LEU A 10 -6.73 -12.51 9.75
CA LEU A 10 -6.83 -13.73 8.95
C LEU A 10 -6.96 -13.42 7.45
N LEU A 11 -7.75 -12.41 7.09
CA LEU A 11 -7.91 -11.98 5.70
C LEU A 11 -6.61 -11.43 5.12
N VAL A 12 -5.93 -10.55 5.87
CA VAL A 12 -4.63 -9.97 5.43
C VAL A 12 -3.53 -11.03 5.43
N PHE A 13 -3.61 -12.05 6.28
CA PHE A 13 -2.73 -13.23 6.22
C PHE A 13 -2.87 -13.96 4.88
N PHE A 14 -4.10 -14.22 4.44
CA PHE A 14 -4.34 -14.86 3.14
C PHE A 14 -3.97 -13.95 1.95
N ASP A 15 -4.10 -12.63 2.09
CA ASP A 15 -3.61 -11.67 1.10
C ASP A 15 -2.08 -11.80 0.93
N GLY A 16 -1.32 -11.74 2.04
CA GLY A 16 0.13 -11.93 2.02
C GLY A 16 0.56 -13.30 1.50
N LEU A 17 -0.21 -14.35 1.80
CA LEU A 17 0.02 -15.70 1.30
C LEU A 17 -0.11 -15.74 -0.23
N ASP A 18 -1.22 -15.26 -0.80
CA ASP A 18 -1.47 -15.33 -2.24
C ASP A 18 -0.50 -14.46 -3.04
N VAL A 19 -0.16 -13.26 -2.55
CA VAL A 19 0.81 -12.39 -3.22
C VAL A 19 2.20 -13.03 -3.25
N THR A 20 2.62 -13.67 -2.15
CA THR A 20 3.98 -14.20 -2.02
C THR A 20 4.13 -15.59 -2.67
N VAL A 21 3.05 -16.38 -2.73
CA VAL A 21 3.12 -17.76 -3.26
C VAL A 21 3.66 -17.79 -4.68
N TYR A 22 3.31 -16.81 -5.52
CA TYR A 22 3.79 -16.74 -6.89
C TYR A 22 5.33 -16.64 -6.96
N GLY A 23 5.93 -15.78 -6.16
CA GLY A 23 7.40 -15.68 -6.06
C GLY A 23 8.04 -16.93 -5.47
N ALA A 24 7.41 -17.58 -4.49
CA ALA A 24 7.91 -18.77 -3.84
C ALA A 24 7.98 -19.98 -4.79
N VAL A 25 6.99 -20.12 -5.68
CA VAL A 25 6.94 -21.25 -6.62
C VAL A 25 7.49 -20.91 -8.01
N MET A 26 7.85 -19.67 -8.28
CA MET A 26 8.36 -19.20 -9.57
C MET A 26 9.50 -20.04 -10.13
N PRO A 27 10.54 -20.40 -9.35
CA PRO A 27 11.63 -21.23 -9.88
C PRO A 27 11.16 -22.61 -10.33
N TYR A 28 10.18 -23.24 -9.62
CA TYR A 28 9.62 -24.53 -9.99
C TYR A 28 8.75 -24.44 -11.26
N MET A 29 8.04 -23.31 -11.44
CA MET A 29 7.23 -23.07 -12.64
C MET A 29 8.09 -22.87 -13.89
N LEU A 30 9.25 -22.20 -13.75
CA LEU A 30 10.20 -21.98 -14.84
C LEU A 30 10.92 -23.27 -15.24
N ASP A 31 11.06 -24.23 -14.33
CA ASP A 31 11.64 -25.56 -14.59
C ASP A 31 10.61 -26.53 -15.19
N ASP A 32 9.31 -26.25 -15.10
CA ASP A 32 8.24 -27.09 -15.68
C ASP A 32 8.15 -26.87 -17.19
N THR A 33 8.89 -27.66 -17.96
CA THR A 33 8.92 -27.60 -19.43
C THR A 33 7.55 -27.91 -20.05
N ALA A 34 6.71 -28.70 -19.38
CA ALA A 34 5.37 -29.04 -19.87
C ALA A 34 4.42 -27.82 -19.75
N PHE A 35 4.63 -26.99 -18.76
CA PHE A 35 3.88 -25.73 -18.60
C PHE A 35 4.36 -24.63 -19.56
N GLY A 36 5.62 -24.67 -19.97
CA GLY A 36 6.17 -23.78 -21.02
C GLY A 36 6.24 -22.30 -20.65
N LEU A 37 6.43 -21.97 -19.37
CA LEU A 37 6.53 -20.61 -18.88
C LEU A 37 7.96 -20.08 -18.98
N ASP A 38 8.20 -19.04 -19.77
CA ASP A 38 9.46 -18.30 -19.77
C ASP A 38 9.45 -17.14 -18.76
N ALA A 39 10.65 -16.61 -18.45
CA ALA A 39 10.79 -15.54 -17.46
C ALA A 39 10.06 -14.24 -17.87
N ALA A 40 9.98 -13.94 -19.16
CA ALA A 40 9.28 -12.74 -19.65
C ALA A 40 7.76 -12.90 -19.51
N ALA A 41 7.21 -14.09 -19.83
CA ALA A 41 5.80 -14.41 -19.61
C ALA A 41 5.46 -14.42 -18.13
N ALA A 42 6.33 -14.99 -17.28
CA ALA A 42 6.17 -14.96 -15.83
C ALA A 42 6.10 -13.53 -15.30
N GLY A 43 6.98 -12.64 -15.79
CA GLY A 43 6.90 -11.22 -15.45
C GLY A 43 5.59 -10.55 -15.86
N ARG A 44 5.10 -10.83 -17.07
CA ARG A 44 3.80 -10.31 -17.54
C ARG A 44 2.64 -10.80 -16.66
N ILE A 45 2.62 -12.09 -16.32
CA ILE A 45 1.58 -12.68 -15.47
C ILE A 45 1.62 -12.09 -14.05
N GLY A 46 2.80 -11.88 -13.47
CA GLY A 46 2.94 -11.16 -12.19
C GLY A 46 2.34 -9.76 -12.25
N SER A 47 2.54 -9.06 -13.38
CA SER A 47 1.94 -7.73 -13.60
C SER A 47 0.42 -7.78 -13.78
N TRP A 48 -0.15 -8.84 -14.33
CA TRP A 48 -1.60 -9.01 -14.40
C TRP A 48 -2.22 -9.08 -13.01
N THR A 49 -1.58 -9.76 -12.06
CA THR A 49 -2.03 -9.79 -10.65
C THR A 49 -2.07 -8.39 -10.06
N THR A 50 -0.97 -7.66 -10.16
CA THR A 50 -0.86 -6.32 -9.57
C THR A 50 -1.72 -5.28 -10.29
N PHE A 51 -1.95 -5.44 -11.59
CA PHE A 51 -2.92 -4.65 -12.36
C PHE A 51 -4.36 -4.97 -11.92
N GLY A 52 -4.69 -6.24 -11.71
CA GLY A 52 -5.95 -6.64 -11.07
C GLY A 52 -6.13 -5.98 -9.70
N MET A 53 -5.07 -5.96 -8.87
CA MET A 53 -5.09 -5.29 -7.56
C MET A 53 -5.32 -3.78 -7.68
N LEU A 54 -4.78 -3.12 -8.69
CA LEU A 54 -5.04 -1.69 -8.94
C LEU A 54 -6.52 -1.45 -9.24
N ILE A 55 -7.10 -2.21 -10.16
CA ILE A 55 -8.51 -2.11 -10.52
C ILE A 55 -9.40 -2.48 -9.33
N GLY A 56 -9.09 -3.57 -8.63
CA GLY A 56 -9.81 -4.05 -7.46
C GLY A 56 -9.84 -3.01 -6.33
N ALA A 57 -8.72 -2.33 -6.07
CA ALA A 57 -8.65 -1.29 -5.04
C ALA A 57 -9.54 -0.07 -5.40
N LEU A 58 -9.52 0.36 -6.65
CA LEU A 58 -10.36 1.47 -7.14
C LEU A 58 -11.84 1.11 -7.07
N ALA A 59 -12.20 -0.08 -7.54
CA ALA A 59 -13.57 -0.58 -7.50
C ALA A 59 -14.07 -0.76 -6.07
N ALA A 60 -13.29 -1.42 -5.21
CA ALA A 60 -13.64 -1.66 -3.82
C ALA A 60 -13.84 -0.36 -3.04
N GLY A 61 -12.98 0.64 -3.23
CA GLY A 61 -13.12 1.95 -2.60
C GLY A 61 -14.43 2.67 -2.94
N THR A 62 -14.95 2.46 -4.18
CA THR A 62 -16.21 3.05 -4.61
C THR A 62 -17.41 2.21 -4.18
N ILE A 63 -17.33 0.90 -4.37
CA ILE A 63 -18.42 -0.04 -4.13
C ILE A 63 -18.69 -0.23 -2.62
N THR A 64 -17.66 -0.14 -1.79
CA THR A 64 -17.77 -0.32 -0.33
C THR A 64 -18.75 0.66 0.31
N ASP A 65 -18.84 1.88 -0.19
CA ASP A 65 -19.77 2.88 0.31
C ASP A 65 -21.22 2.51 -0.01
N TRP A 66 -21.46 1.77 -1.11
CA TRP A 66 -22.81 1.39 -1.57
C TRP A 66 -23.29 0.07 -0.95
N ILE A 67 -22.46 -1.00 -1.02
CA ILE A 67 -22.89 -2.34 -0.61
C ILE A 67 -22.33 -2.77 0.76
N GLY A 68 -21.50 -1.93 1.40
CA GLY A 68 -20.96 -2.13 2.74
C GLY A 68 -19.66 -2.93 2.80
N ARG A 69 -18.95 -2.75 3.93
CA ARG A 69 -17.62 -3.32 4.14
C ARG A 69 -17.64 -4.85 4.16
N ARG A 70 -18.58 -5.43 4.90
CA ARG A 70 -18.74 -6.88 5.03
C ARG A 70 -18.97 -7.56 3.69
N THR A 71 -19.91 -7.02 2.90
CA THR A 71 -20.29 -7.59 1.61
C THR A 71 -19.13 -7.53 0.62
N VAL A 72 -18.41 -6.40 0.54
CA VAL A 72 -17.24 -6.27 -0.36
C VAL A 72 -16.12 -7.20 0.07
N LEU A 73 -15.83 -7.37 1.37
CA LEU A 73 -14.83 -8.33 1.85
C LEU A 73 -15.16 -9.77 1.44
N VAL A 74 -16.44 -10.17 1.51
CA VAL A 74 -16.87 -11.49 1.04
C VAL A 74 -16.59 -11.66 -0.45
N TRP A 75 -16.94 -10.67 -1.29
CA TRP A 75 -16.64 -10.72 -2.72
C TRP A 75 -15.13 -10.72 -3.01
N CYS A 76 -14.34 -9.94 -2.27
CA CYS A 76 -12.89 -9.96 -2.37
C CYS A 76 -12.32 -11.36 -2.12
N VAL A 77 -12.78 -12.03 -1.05
CA VAL A 77 -12.34 -13.39 -0.72
C VAL A 77 -12.76 -14.40 -1.78
N LEU A 78 -13.99 -14.34 -2.26
CA LEU A 78 -14.50 -15.24 -3.30
C LEU A 78 -13.71 -15.06 -4.61
N LEU A 79 -13.45 -13.83 -5.03
CA LEU A 79 -12.72 -13.53 -6.27
C LEU A 79 -11.29 -14.05 -6.22
N PHE A 80 -10.54 -13.75 -5.13
CA PHE A 80 -9.16 -14.22 -5.08
C PHE A 80 -9.06 -15.73 -4.90
N SER A 81 -9.94 -16.35 -4.13
CA SER A 81 -9.98 -17.80 -3.98
C SER A 81 -10.35 -18.51 -5.29
N ALA A 82 -11.32 -17.97 -6.04
CA ALA A 82 -11.65 -18.48 -7.37
C ALA A 82 -10.46 -18.35 -8.34
N GLY A 83 -9.79 -17.18 -8.32
CA GLY A 83 -8.57 -16.97 -9.11
C GLY A 83 -7.45 -17.95 -8.78
N SER A 84 -7.23 -18.22 -7.48
CA SER A 84 -6.24 -19.21 -7.02
C SER A 84 -6.64 -20.63 -7.45
N GLY A 85 -7.94 -20.95 -7.42
CA GLY A 85 -8.47 -22.22 -7.95
C GLY A 85 -8.20 -22.38 -9.46
N VAL A 86 -8.43 -21.32 -10.25
CA VAL A 86 -8.09 -21.31 -11.68
C VAL A 86 -6.59 -21.53 -11.89
N CYS A 87 -5.73 -20.90 -11.08
CA CYS A 87 -4.28 -21.07 -11.14
C CYS A 87 -3.86 -22.53 -10.84
N ALA A 88 -4.49 -23.16 -9.84
CA ALA A 88 -4.20 -24.54 -9.47
C ALA A 88 -4.56 -25.54 -10.58
N LEU A 89 -5.60 -25.25 -11.35
CA LEU A 89 -6.11 -26.12 -12.42
C LEU A 89 -5.57 -25.79 -13.81
N ALA A 90 -4.81 -24.68 -13.94
CA ALA A 90 -4.34 -24.21 -15.25
C ALA A 90 -3.33 -25.17 -15.87
N GLY A 91 -3.60 -25.61 -17.14
CA GLY A 91 -2.69 -26.38 -17.97
C GLY A 91 -1.69 -25.51 -18.74
N ASP A 92 -2.06 -24.23 -19.00
CA ASP A 92 -1.31 -23.30 -19.84
C ASP A 92 -1.08 -21.96 -19.12
N PRO A 93 -0.05 -21.17 -19.52
CA PRO A 93 0.22 -19.85 -18.94
C PRO A 93 -0.91 -18.83 -19.08
N LEU A 94 -1.75 -18.91 -20.14
CA LEU A 94 -2.81 -17.91 -20.36
C LEU A 94 -3.98 -18.05 -19.36
N PRO A 95 -4.61 -19.23 -19.15
CA PRO A 95 -5.58 -19.43 -18.06
C PRO A 95 -4.99 -19.13 -16.69
N PHE A 96 -3.74 -19.50 -16.46
CA PHE A 96 -3.04 -19.17 -15.21
C PHE A 96 -2.96 -17.66 -14.99
N GLY A 97 -2.57 -16.89 -16.02
CA GLY A 97 -2.54 -15.44 -15.97
C GLY A 97 -3.91 -14.81 -15.72
N ALA A 98 -4.97 -15.33 -16.38
CA ALA A 98 -6.35 -14.90 -16.12
C ALA A 98 -6.76 -15.17 -14.66
N GLY A 99 -6.40 -16.32 -14.10
CA GLY A 99 -6.59 -16.63 -12.68
C GLY A 99 -5.85 -15.66 -11.77
N ARG A 100 -4.60 -15.31 -12.08
CA ARG A 100 -3.81 -14.32 -11.34
C ARG A 100 -4.42 -12.91 -11.40
N PHE A 101 -4.96 -12.50 -12.56
CA PHE A 101 -5.69 -11.24 -12.69
C PHE A 101 -6.96 -11.23 -11.83
N LEU A 102 -7.73 -12.32 -11.88
CA LEU A 102 -8.95 -12.48 -11.08
C LEU A 102 -8.65 -12.45 -9.57
N ALA A 103 -7.61 -13.16 -9.14
CA ALA A 103 -7.12 -13.10 -7.76
C ALA A 103 -6.74 -11.67 -7.38
N GLY A 104 -6.03 -10.97 -8.26
CA GLY A 104 -5.66 -9.57 -8.07
C GLY A 104 -6.85 -8.66 -7.83
N LEU A 105 -7.95 -8.81 -8.59
CA LEU A 105 -9.18 -8.02 -8.39
C LEU A 105 -9.70 -8.15 -6.96
N GLY A 106 -9.68 -9.37 -6.39
CA GLY A 106 -10.10 -9.60 -5.00
C GLY A 106 -9.13 -9.00 -3.99
N LEU A 107 -7.83 -9.28 -4.14
CA LEU A 107 -6.78 -8.82 -3.21
C LEU A 107 -6.66 -7.29 -3.15
N GLY A 108 -6.91 -6.60 -4.27
CA GLY A 108 -6.77 -5.14 -4.34
C GLY A 108 -7.64 -4.38 -3.34
N GLY A 109 -8.86 -4.85 -3.10
CA GLY A 109 -9.79 -4.22 -2.15
C GLY A 109 -9.61 -4.68 -0.70
N LEU A 110 -9.02 -5.84 -0.48
CA LEU A 110 -9.05 -6.52 0.81
C LEU A 110 -8.31 -5.73 1.91
N MET A 111 -7.04 -5.38 1.68
CA MET A 111 -6.24 -4.69 2.69
C MET A 111 -6.78 -3.29 3.06
N PRO A 112 -7.15 -2.40 2.12
CA PRO A 112 -7.73 -1.10 2.45
C PRO A 112 -9.01 -1.20 3.26
N ILE A 113 -9.89 -2.16 2.93
CA ILE A 113 -11.15 -2.35 3.66
C ILE A 113 -10.87 -2.90 5.07
N CYS A 114 -9.96 -3.87 5.22
CA CYS A 114 -9.56 -4.37 6.54
C CYS A 114 -9.00 -3.26 7.43
N LEU A 115 -8.17 -2.36 6.88
CA LEU A 115 -7.66 -1.19 7.59
C LEU A 115 -8.80 -0.27 8.04
N THR A 116 -9.78 -0.01 7.18
CA THR A 116 -10.95 0.80 7.51
C THR A 116 -11.79 0.14 8.61
N VAL A 117 -12.06 -1.16 8.51
CA VAL A 117 -12.79 -1.91 9.53
C VAL A 117 -12.05 -1.86 10.87
N VAL A 118 -10.73 -2.08 10.87
CA VAL A 118 -9.91 -1.98 12.09
C VAL A 118 -10.00 -0.57 12.68
N ALA A 119 -9.92 0.48 11.85
CA ALA A 119 -10.03 1.86 12.30
C ALA A 119 -11.42 2.19 12.90
N GLU A 120 -12.48 1.63 12.35
CA GLU A 120 -13.85 1.82 12.86
C GLU A 120 -14.12 1.08 14.17
N PHE A 121 -13.53 -0.11 14.38
CA PHE A 121 -13.80 -0.96 15.53
C PHE A 121 -12.73 -0.92 16.63
N ALA A 122 -11.54 -0.35 16.37
CA ALA A 122 -10.49 -0.24 17.38
C ALA A 122 -10.68 1.03 18.23
N PRO A 123 -10.46 0.94 19.56
CA PRO A 123 -10.45 2.12 20.40
C PRO A 123 -9.35 3.10 19.96
N PRO A 124 -9.59 4.43 19.98
CA PRO A 124 -8.62 5.43 19.53
C PRO A 124 -7.23 5.28 20.16
N ARG A 125 -7.18 4.92 21.47
CA ARG A 125 -5.92 4.71 22.21
C ARG A 125 -5.12 3.48 21.74
N ARG A 126 -5.75 2.53 21.04
CA ARG A 126 -5.13 1.28 20.58
C ARG A 126 -5.07 1.15 19.05
N MET A 127 -5.48 2.18 18.32
CA MET A 127 -5.56 2.14 16.86
C MET A 127 -4.20 1.85 16.21
N ALA A 128 -3.13 2.53 16.64
CA ALA A 128 -1.79 2.30 16.11
C ALA A 128 -1.32 0.86 16.35
N LEU A 129 -1.60 0.30 17.54
CA LEU A 129 -1.29 -1.09 17.86
C LEU A 129 -2.09 -2.07 16.99
N ALA A 130 -3.40 -1.84 16.86
CA ALA A 130 -4.28 -2.69 16.06
C ALA A 130 -3.87 -2.71 14.58
N THR A 131 -3.54 -1.55 14.01
CA THR A 131 -3.02 -1.42 12.65
C THR A 131 -1.64 -2.11 12.51
N GLY A 132 -0.75 -1.93 13.47
CA GLY A 132 0.56 -2.59 13.48
C GLY A 132 0.44 -4.11 13.51
N VAL A 133 -0.43 -4.65 14.37
CA VAL A 133 -0.73 -6.09 14.43
C VAL A 133 -1.35 -6.57 13.11
N LEU A 134 -2.27 -5.80 12.52
CA LEU A 134 -2.85 -6.16 11.21
C LEU A 134 -1.77 -6.28 10.13
N MET A 135 -0.80 -5.38 10.10
CA MET A 135 0.28 -5.42 9.10
C MET A 135 1.21 -6.63 9.26
N THR A 136 1.37 -7.17 10.48
CA THR A 136 2.16 -8.41 10.66
C THR A 136 1.53 -9.61 9.95
N ALA A 137 0.21 -9.60 9.75
CA ALA A 137 -0.51 -10.67 9.07
C ALA A 137 -0.03 -10.89 7.64
N TYR A 138 0.20 -9.79 6.89
CA TYR A 138 0.68 -9.85 5.52
C TYR A 138 2.02 -10.60 5.42
N HIS A 139 2.97 -10.27 6.28
CA HIS A 139 4.27 -10.92 6.29
C HIS A 139 4.21 -12.36 6.83
N ALA A 140 3.36 -12.62 7.82
CA ALA A 140 3.10 -13.99 8.30
C ALA A 140 2.53 -14.86 7.19
N GLY A 141 1.59 -14.34 6.39
CA GLY A 141 1.08 -14.97 5.18
C GLY A 141 2.17 -15.25 4.15
N GLY A 142 3.06 -14.27 3.91
CA GLY A 142 4.21 -14.44 3.03
C GLY A 142 5.19 -15.53 3.50
N MET A 143 5.44 -15.62 4.80
CA MET A 143 6.23 -16.72 5.37
C MET A 143 5.53 -18.07 5.19
N ALA A 144 4.22 -18.13 5.43
CA ALA A 144 3.43 -19.35 5.21
C ALA A 144 3.44 -19.78 3.74
N ALA A 145 3.29 -18.83 2.79
CA ALA A 145 3.39 -19.11 1.35
C ALA A 145 4.74 -19.72 0.98
N THR A 146 5.82 -19.16 1.53
CA THR A 146 7.18 -19.68 1.32
C THR A 146 7.33 -21.09 1.89
N GLY A 147 6.81 -21.32 3.11
CA GLY A 147 6.81 -22.65 3.73
C GLY A 147 6.02 -23.68 2.92
N LEU A 148 4.84 -23.29 2.39
CA LEU A 148 4.04 -24.15 1.48
C LEU A 148 4.79 -24.43 0.18
N GLY A 149 5.47 -23.43 -0.41
CA GLY A 149 6.29 -23.61 -1.59
C GLY A 149 7.41 -24.62 -1.37
N LEU A 150 8.12 -24.52 -0.24
CA LEU A 150 9.20 -25.45 0.12
C LEU A 150 8.70 -26.87 0.43
N ALA A 151 7.53 -26.97 1.09
CA ALA A 151 7.00 -28.26 1.53
C ALA A 151 6.24 -29.02 0.43
N LEU A 152 5.53 -28.32 -0.45
CA LEU A 152 4.63 -28.94 -1.41
C LEU A 152 5.18 -28.95 -2.84
N ALA A 153 5.91 -27.91 -3.25
CA ALA A 153 6.31 -27.81 -4.65
C ALA A 153 7.30 -28.91 -5.12
N PRO A 154 8.28 -29.37 -4.31
CA PRO A 154 9.20 -30.44 -4.74
C PRO A 154 8.51 -31.75 -5.04
N ASP A 155 7.60 -32.22 -4.17
CA ASP A 155 7.03 -33.56 -4.23
C ASP A 155 5.64 -33.59 -4.91
N HIS A 156 4.88 -32.54 -4.82
CA HIS A 156 3.49 -32.48 -5.29
C HIS A 156 3.29 -31.51 -6.46
N GLY A 157 4.32 -30.68 -6.77
CA GLY A 157 4.28 -29.69 -7.84
C GLY A 157 3.79 -28.31 -7.38
N TRP A 158 4.13 -27.31 -8.15
CA TRP A 158 3.89 -25.88 -7.87
C TRP A 158 2.39 -25.47 -7.85
N ARG A 159 1.49 -26.33 -8.32
CA ARG A 159 0.04 -26.08 -8.33
C ARG A 159 -0.60 -26.18 -6.95
N TRP A 160 -0.08 -27.04 -6.08
CA TRP A 160 -0.64 -27.28 -4.75
C TRP A 160 -0.64 -26.04 -3.84
N PRO A 161 0.42 -25.22 -3.76
CA PRO A 161 0.35 -23.94 -3.03
C PRO A 161 -0.78 -23.03 -3.49
N PHE A 162 -1.13 -23.01 -4.78
CA PHE A 162 -2.31 -22.26 -5.27
C PHE A 162 -3.64 -22.90 -4.86
N ALA A 163 -3.71 -24.23 -4.80
CA ALA A 163 -4.90 -24.93 -4.32
C ALA A 163 -5.22 -24.57 -2.86
N VAL A 164 -4.21 -24.34 -2.03
CA VAL A 164 -4.39 -23.81 -0.66
C VAL A 164 -5.04 -22.43 -0.67
N GLY A 165 -4.84 -21.64 -1.70
CA GLY A 165 -5.50 -20.34 -1.90
C GLY A 165 -7.03 -20.40 -2.10
N VAL A 166 -7.61 -21.60 -2.24
CA VAL A 166 -9.07 -21.80 -2.25
C VAL A 166 -9.64 -21.87 -0.83
N LEU A 167 -8.85 -22.24 0.16
CA LEU A 167 -9.30 -22.40 1.56
C LEU A 167 -9.96 -21.16 2.15
N PRO A 168 -9.54 -19.93 1.85
CA PRO A 168 -10.19 -18.72 2.35
C PRO A 168 -11.68 -18.63 2.00
N ALA A 169 -12.10 -19.09 0.82
CA ALA A 169 -13.53 -19.14 0.48
C ALA A 169 -14.30 -20.07 1.41
N ILE A 170 -13.69 -21.20 1.79
CA ILE A 170 -14.32 -22.22 2.65
C ILE A 170 -14.30 -21.80 4.12
N ILE A 171 -13.22 -21.16 4.59
CA ILE A 171 -13.01 -20.85 6.01
C ILE A 171 -13.43 -19.42 6.32
N ALA A 172 -12.90 -18.44 5.57
CA ALA A 172 -13.07 -17.03 5.92
C ALA A 172 -14.45 -16.50 5.55
N VAL A 173 -15.07 -16.95 4.44
CA VAL A 173 -16.40 -16.47 4.06
C VAL A 173 -17.47 -16.83 5.11
N PRO A 174 -17.60 -18.08 5.60
CA PRO A 174 -18.54 -18.39 6.67
C PRO A 174 -18.25 -17.62 7.96
N LEU A 175 -16.98 -17.43 8.32
CA LEU A 175 -16.59 -16.65 9.48
C LEU A 175 -16.95 -15.18 9.34
N LEU A 176 -16.74 -14.58 8.16
CA LEU A 176 -17.15 -13.20 7.85
C LEU A 176 -18.67 -13.04 7.96
N LEU A 177 -19.43 -13.96 7.37
CA LEU A 177 -20.89 -13.93 7.37
C LEU A 177 -21.47 -14.10 8.79
N ARG A 178 -20.79 -14.83 9.68
CA ARG A 178 -21.26 -15.08 11.03
C ARG A 178 -20.80 -14.03 12.04
N HIS A 179 -19.58 -13.49 11.92
CA HIS A 179 -18.94 -12.75 13.01
C HIS A 179 -18.59 -11.30 12.66
N LEU A 180 -18.48 -10.93 11.36
CA LEU A 180 -18.21 -9.55 10.99
C LEU A 180 -19.52 -8.77 10.89
N PRO A 181 -19.79 -7.79 11.77
CA PRO A 181 -20.91 -6.88 11.63
C PRO A 181 -20.67 -5.92 10.44
N GLU A 182 -21.75 -5.36 9.91
CA GLU A 182 -21.60 -4.23 9.00
C GLU A 182 -21.25 -2.97 9.80
N SER A 183 -20.53 -2.04 9.17
CA SER A 183 -20.10 -0.78 9.77
C SER A 183 -21.29 0.07 10.22
N PRO A 184 -21.26 0.62 11.46
CA PRO A 184 -22.31 1.52 11.94
C PRO A 184 -22.52 2.73 11.03
N GLY A 185 -21.45 3.33 10.49
CA GLY A 185 -21.52 4.46 9.55
C GLY A 185 -22.24 4.10 8.24
N VAL A 186 -21.98 2.91 7.69
CA VAL A 186 -22.69 2.43 6.48
C VAL A 186 -24.15 2.14 6.75
N LEU A 187 -24.47 1.51 7.90
CA LEU A 187 -25.85 1.26 8.30
C LEU A 187 -26.64 2.57 8.48
N TYR A 188 -26.01 3.58 9.09
CA TYR A 188 -26.57 4.92 9.27
C TYR A 188 -26.83 5.59 7.90
N ALA A 189 -25.86 5.60 7.01
CA ALA A 189 -25.99 6.17 5.66
C ALA A 189 -27.12 5.53 4.83
N ARG A 190 -27.48 4.28 5.14
CA ARG A 190 -28.59 3.54 4.51
C ARG A 190 -29.93 3.71 5.21
N GLY A 191 -30.04 4.63 6.18
CA GLY A 191 -31.27 4.84 6.95
C GLY A 191 -31.60 3.72 7.94
N ARG A 192 -30.69 2.76 8.19
CA ARG A 192 -30.85 1.66 9.15
C ARG A 192 -30.40 2.08 10.54
N PHE A 193 -30.96 3.20 11.04
CA PHE A 193 -30.49 3.89 12.25
C PHE A 193 -30.48 3.00 13.49
N GLU A 194 -31.53 2.21 13.70
CA GLU A 194 -31.65 1.33 14.88
C GLU A 194 -30.55 0.24 14.86
N GLN A 195 -30.28 -0.34 13.71
CA GLN A 195 -29.21 -1.35 13.59
C GLN A 195 -27.83 -0.72 13.75
N ALA A 196 -27.63 0.50 13.24
CA ALA A 196 -26.40 1.25 13.44
C ALA A 196 -26.16 1.50 14.93
N ARG A 197 -27.20 1.93 15.67
CA ARG A 197 -27.16 2.15 17.11
C ARG A 197 -26.83 0.87 17.88
N LEU A 198 -27.57 -0.21 17.62
CA LEU A 198 -27.35 -1.49 18.29
C LEU A 198 -25.95 -2.06 18.04
N THR A 199 -25.43 -1.88 16.81
CA THR A 199 -24.06 -2.31 16.48
C THR A 199 -23.05 -1.46 17.25
N ALA A 200 -23.21 -0.15 17.28
CA ALA A 200 -22.33 0.74 18.03
C ALA A 200 -22.31 0.40 19.53
N GLU A 201 -23.48 0.24 20.14
CA GLU A 201 -23.62 -0.14 21.56
C GLU A 201 -22.95 -1.49 21.86
N ARG A 202 -23.19 -2.51 21.02
CA ARG A 202 -22.60 -3.85 21.17
C ARG A 202 -21.08 -3.84 21.19
N TYR A 203 -20.45 -2.95 20.40
CA TYR A 203 -19.00 -2.87 20.26
C TYR A 203 -18.37 -1.73 21.07
N GLY A 204 -19.17 -0.96 21.81
CA GLY A 204 -18.71 0.18 22.63
C GLY A 204 -18.17 1.33 21.77
N LEU A 205 -18.76 1.54 20.59
CA LEU A 205 -18.40 2.61 19.66
C LEU A 205 -19.25 3.88 19.93
N PRO A 206 -18.78 5.06 19.52
CA PRO A 206 -19.58 6.28 19.56
C PRO A 206 -20.89 6.11 18.79
N ALA A 207 -21.93 6.83 19.20
CA ALA A 207 -23.19 6.84 18.47
C ALA A 207 -22.95 7.33 17.03
N PRO A 208 -23.42 6.57 16.02
CA PRO A 208 -23.21 6.95 14.62
C PRO A 208 -23.94 8.26 14.30
N SER A 209 -23.29 9.16 13.59
CA SER A 209 -23.79 10.47 13.20
C SER A 209 -23.75 10.68 11.68
N ALA A 210 -24.40 11.73 11.20
CA ALA A 210 -24.31 12.11 9.79
C ALA A 210 -22.87 12.45 9.34
N ALA A 211 -21.99 12.85 10.27
CA ALA A 211 -20.59 13.12 10.01
C ALA A 211 -19.78 11.85 9.71
N ASP A 212 -20.26 10.67 10.16
CA ASP A 212 -19.62 9.37 9.94
C ASP A 212 -20.06 8.72 8.61
N ALA A 213 -21.03 9.33 7.93
CA ALA A 213 -21.46 8.89 6.61
C ALA A 213 -20.37 9.20 5.57
N PRO A 214 -20.14 8.30 4.59
CA PRO A 214 -19.18 8.54 3.51
C PRO A 214 -19.46 9.87 2.82
N ALA A 215 -18.44 10.71 2.67
CA ALA A 215 -18.59 12.02 2.05
C ALA A 215 -19.05 11.88 0.58
N ALA A 216 -20.29 12.24 0.30
CA ALA A 216 -20.85 12.27 -1.04
C ALA A 216 -20.38 13.53 -1.78
N GLY A 217 -19.72 13.35 -2.94
CA GLY A 217 -19.50 14.47 -3.85
C GLY A 217 -18.35 14.26 -4.84
N ALA A 218 -18.65 13.90 -6.09
CA ALA A 218 -17.66 13.84 -7.17
C ALA A 218 -17.00 15.20 -7.45
N SER A 219 -17.71 16.30 -7.28
CA SER A 219 -17.21 17.68 -7.46
C SER A 219 -16.10 18.06 -6.46
N GLY A 220 -16.22 17.63 -5.21
CA GLY A 220 -15.17 17.84 -4.20
C GLY A 220 -13.89 17.05 -4.49
N ARG A 221 -14.01 15.85 -5.04
CA ARG A 221 -12.86 15.00 -5.40
C ARG A 221 -12.03 15.60 -6.55
N LEU A 222 -12.67 16.12 -7.60
CA LEU A 222 -11.98 16.76 -8.72
C LEU A 222 -11.25 18.04 -8.29
N ARG A 223 -11.86 18.84 -7.41
CA ARG A 223 -11.22 20.04 -6.85
C ARG A 223 -9.98 19.65 -6.02
N ALA A 224 -10.09 18.66 -5.15
CA ALA A 224 -8.96 18.16 -4.36
C ALA A 224 -7.81 17.69 -5.25
N VAL A 225 -8.08 16.98 -6.36
CA VAL A 225 -7.03 16.56 -7.31
C VAL A 225 -6.34 17.76 -7.95
N ARG A 226 -7.10 18.77 -8.38
CA ARG A 226 -6.54 20.00 -8.95
C ARG A 226 -5.65 20.73 -7.95
N ASP A 227 -6.05 20.76 -6.68
CA ASP A 227 -5.31 21.42 -5.59
C ASP A 227 -3.99 20.70 -5.24
N LEU A 228 -3.90 19.36 -5.49
CA LEU A 228 -2.64 18.59 -5.34
C LEU A 228 -1.58 18.99 -6.36
N VAL A 229 -2.00 19.29 -7.60
CA VAL A 229 -1.10 19.68 -8.71
C VAL A 229 -1.12 21.19 -8.96
N ALA A 230 -1.66 21.98 -8.03
CA ALA A 230 -1.66 23.43 -8.11
C ALA A 230 -0.23 23.99 -8.17
N PRO A 231 -0.02 25.15 -8.84
CA PRO A 231 1.29 25.78 -8.89
C PRO A 231 1.92 25.89 -7.50
N GLY A 232 3.13 25.31 -7.37
CA GLY A 232 3.94 25.27 -6.15
C GLY A 232 3.73 24.06 -5.23
N ARG A 233 2.73 23.22 -5.41
CA ARG A 233 2.63 21.89 -4.76
C ARG A 233 2.96 20.76 -5.72
N ALA A 234 2.80 20.99 -7.03
CA ALA A 234 2.94 19.99 -8.07
C ALA A 234 4.26 19.20 -7.98
N LEU A 235 5.40 19.89 -7.86
CA LEU A 235 6.70 19.23 -7.83
C LEU A 235 6.86 18.32 -6.59
N ALA A 236 6.46 18.78 -5.41
CA ALA A 236 6.51 17.96 -4.20
C ALA A 236 5.54 16.77 -4.28
N THR A 237 4.35 16.94 -4.88
CA THR A 237 3.40 15.87 -5.17
C THR A 237 3.98 14.85 -6.14
N LEU A 238 4.61 15.28 -7.23
CA LEU A 238 5.27 14.40 -8.19
C LEU A 238 6.44 13.62 -7.55
N LEU A 239 7.21 14.26 -6.68
CA LEU A 239 8.28 13.59 -5.92
C LEU A 239 7.72 12.53 -4.97
N LEU A 240 6.61 12.80 -4.27
CA LEU A 240 5.93 11.80 -3.44
C LEU A 240 5.35 10.65 -4.28
N TRP A 241 4.80 10.93 -5.46
CA TRP A 241 4.34 9.90 -6.38
C TRP A 241 5.50 9.03 -6.88
N ALA A 242 6.61 9.62 -7.28
CA ALA A 242 7.81 8.90 -7.70
C ALA A 242 8.40 8.06 -6.55
N ALA A 243 8.45 8.59 -5.33
CA ALA A 243 8.88 7.84 -4.15
C ALA A 243 7.99 6.62 -3.86
N SER A 244 6.67 6.79 -3.95
CA SER A 244 5.71 5.70 -3.76
C SER A 244 5.82 4.65 -4.87
N PHE A 245 5.99 5.10 -6.13
CA PHE A 245 6.26 4.22 -7.27
C PHE A 245 7.51 3.38 -7.03
N CYS A 246 8.66 4.00 -6.67
CA CYS A 246 9.89 3.28 -6.36
C CYS A 246 9.72 2.31 -5.18
N GLY A 247 9.01 2.72 -4.13
CA GLY A 247 8.75 1.87 -2.96
C GLY A 247 7.99 0.60 -3.32
N LEU A 248 6.87 0.71 -4.04
CA LEU A 248 6.08 -0.45 -4.43
C LEU A 248 6.75 -1.25 -5.56
N LEU A 249 7.53 -0.61 -6.44
CA LEU A 249 8.37 -1.30 -7.42
C LEU A 249 9.35 -2.24 -6.70
N LEU A 250 10.02 -1.78 -5.67
CA LEU A 250 10.95 -2.58 -4.88
C LEU A 250 10.25 -3.71 -4.14
N VAL A 251 9.15 -3.41 -3.43
CA VAL A 251 8.41 -4.40 -2.64
C VAL A 251 7.93 -5.56 -3.51
N TYR A 252 7.21 -5.27 -4.59
CA TYR A 252 6.64 -6.31 -5.44
C TYR A 252 7.68 -6.99 -6.32
N GLY A 253 8.70 -6.24 -6.79
CA GLY A 253 9.78 -6.81 -7.61
C GLY A 253 10.61 -7.82 -6.82
N ILE A 254 11.05 -7.43 -5.64
CA ILE A 254 11.85 -8.32 -4.80
C ILE A 254 11.01 -9.49 -4.28
N SER A 255 9.77 -9.27 -3.83
CA SER A 255 8.90 -10.37 -3.40
C SER A 255 8.63 -11.40 -4.50
N THR A 256 8.59 -10.98 -5.76
CA THR A 256 8.35 -11.88 -6.91
C THR A 256 9.63 -12.57 -7.38
N TRP A 257 10.73 -11.83 -7.47
CA TRP A 257 11.91 -12.29 -8.19
C TRP A 257 13.10 -12.69 -7.30
N LEU A 258 13.06 -12.42 -5.99
CA LEU A 258 14.16 -12.76 -5.08
C LEU A 258 14.63 -14.23 -5.22
N PRO A 259 13.75 -15.26 -5.24
CA PRO A 259 14.21 -16.62 -5.37
C PRO A 259 14.92 -16.88 -6.69
N GLN A 260 14.37 -16.38 -7.79
CA GLN A 260 14.95 -16.62 -9.12
C GLN A 260 16.27 -15.86 -9.30
N LEU A 261 16.38 -14.62 -8.80
CA LEU A 261 17.62 -13.85 -8.83
C LEU A 261 18.72 -14.50 -7.97
N MET A 262 18.37 -15.02 -6.80
CA MET A 262 19.29 -15.77 -5.95
C MET A 262 19.74 -17.07 -6.62
N ARG A 263 18.81 -17.78 -7.26
CA ARG A 263 19.13 -18.99 -8.05
C ARG A 263 20.11 -18.65 -9.20
N SER A 264 19.88 -17.55 -9.91
CA SER A 264 20.77 -17.07 -10.96
C SER A 264 22.15 -16.64 -10.43
N ALA A 265 22.25 -16.29 -9.14
CA ALA A 265 23.49 -16.01 -8.45
C ALA A 265 24.21 -17.27 -7.95
N GLY A 266 23.70 -18.50 -8.26
CA GLY A 266 24.33 -19.76 -7.94
C GLY A 266 23.88 -20.42 -6.63
N TYR A 267 22.88 -19.86 -5.94
CA TYR A 267 22.34 -20.49 -4.72
C TYR A 267 21.40 -21.65 -5.06
N GLY A 268 21.38 -22.68 -4.22
CA GLY A 268 20.46 -23.79 -4.38
C GLY A 268 18.98 -23.38 -4.34
N LEU A 269 18.12 -24.15 -5.01
CA LEU A 269 16.70 -23.83 -5.18
C LEU A 269 15.97 -23.61 -3.83
N SER A 270 16.09 -24.58 -2.90
CA SER A 270 15.45 -24.47 -1.59
C SER A 270 15.96 -23.28 -0.78
N THR A 271 17.26 -22.99 -0.82
CA THR A 271 17.87 -21.83 -0.18
C THR A 271 17.31 -20.52 -0.77
N SER A 272 17.24 -20.45 -2.09
CA SER A 272 16.74 -19.28 -2.81
C SER A 272 15.28 -18.97 -2.44
N VAL A 273 14.43 -19.98 -2.33
CA VAL A 273 13.05 -19.84 -1.88
C VAL A 273 12.98 -19.48 -0.39
N ALA A 274 13.81 -20.09 0.48
CA ALA A 274 13.82 -19.81 1.92
C ALA A 274 14.16 -18.34 2.23
N LEU A 275 14.92 -17.66 1.39
CA LEU A 275 15.22 -16.24 1.54
C LEU A 275 13.97 -15.33 1.48
N LEU A 276 12.88 -15.76 0.82
CA LEU A 276 11.59 -15.06 0.92
C LEU A 276 10.99 -15.11 2.34
N MET A 277 11.20 -16.21 3.06
CA MET A 277 10.78 -16.29 4.46
C MET A 277 11.58 -15.30 5.32
N VAL A 278 12.87 -15.22 5.09
CA VAL A 278 13.79 -14.33 5.82
C VAL A 278 13.45 -12.86 5.58
N ILE A 279 13.20 -12.47 4.33
CA ILE A 279 12.87 -11.06 4.03
C ILE A 279 11.51 -10.66 4.64
N ASN A 280 10.53 -11.57 4.66
CA ASN A 280 9.24 -11.32 5.31
C ASN A 280 9.37 -11.25 6.84
N ALA A 281 10.20 -12.09 7.44
CA ALA A 281 10.52 -11.98 8.87
C ALA A 281 11.14 -10.61 9.21
N GLY A 282 12.04 -10.11 8.35
CA GLY A 282 12.55 -8.74 8.43
C GLY A 282 11.44 -7.69 8.38
N GLY A 283 10.44 -7.87 7.52
CA GLY A 283 9.27 -6.98 7.40
C GLY A 283 8.44 -6.89 8.68
N ILE A 284 8.24 -8.02 9.39
CA ILE A 284 7.55 -8.03 10.69
C ILE A 284 8.25 -7.14 11.71
N VAL A 285 9.58 -7.20 11.75
CA VAL A 285 10.40 -6.39 12.67
C VAL A 285 10.49 -4.94 12.20
N GLY A 286 10.58 -4.72 10.90
CA GLY A 286 10.82 -3.41 10.29
C GLY A 286 9.71 -2.40 10.53
N MET A 287 8.45 -2.83 10.48
CA MET A 287 7.30 -1.93 10.62
C MET A 287 7.26 -1.18 11.96
N PRO A 288 7.32 -1.86 13.14
CA PRO A 288 7.33 -1.16 14.42
C PRO A 288 8.63 -0.38 14.67
N VAL A 289 9.76 -0.85 14.15
CA VAL A 289 11.05 -0.14 14.27
C VAL A 289 10.99 1.18 13.51
N ALA A 290 10.51 1.17 12.26
CA ALA A 290 10.41 2.37 11.43
C ALA A 290 9.53 3.45 12.07
N GLY A 291 8.39 3.06 12.65
CA GLY A 291 7.51 3.99 13.36
C GLY A 291 8.22 4.70 14.51
N ARG A 292 8.85 3.94 15.42
CA ARG A 292 9.58 4.51 16.58
C ARG A 292 10.74 5.40 16.17
N VAL A 293 11.49 4.99 15.14
CA VAL A 293 12.63 5.77 14.63
C VAL A 293 12.14 7.05 13.95
N ALA A 294 11.01 6.98 13.21
CA ALA A 294 10.41 8.14 12.55
C ALA A 294 9.84 9.17 13.54
N ASP A 295 9.35 8.73 14.69
CA ASP A 295 8.89 9.63 15.75
C ASP A 295 10.06 10.45 16.34
N ARG A 296 11.26 9.86 16.41
CA ARG A 296 12.45 10.53 16.95
C ARG A 296 13.20 11.38 15.92
N PHE A 297 13.40 10.88 14.70
CA PHE A 297 14.27 11.49 13.68
C PHE A 297 13.50 12.14 12.53
N GLY A 298 12.19 11.95 12.44
CA GLY A 298 11.31 12.45 11.39
C GLY A 298 11.19 11.51 10.19
N ALA A 299 9.99 11.44 9.61
CA ALA A 299 9.64 10.48 8.56
C ALA A 299 10.50 10.62 7.29
N VAL A 300 10.87 11.85 6.89
CA VAL A 300 11.69 12.09 5.68
C VAL A 300 13.07 11.46 5.83
N ARG A 301 13.77 11.73 6.92
CA ARG A 301 15.13 11.18 7.16
C ARG A 301 15.10 9.66 7.20
N VAL A 302 14.11 9.11 7.90
CA VAL A 302 13.96 7.66 8.03
C VAL A 302 13.64 7.03 6.69
N ALA A 303 12.70 7.56 5.91
CA ALA A 303 12.39 7.05 4.58
C ALA A 303 13.63 7.08 3.67
N THR A 304 14.37 8.20 3.64
CA THR A 304 15.59 8.33 2.83
C THR A 304 16.64 7.29 3.23
N CYS A 305 16.93 7.16 4.54
CA CYS A 305 17.90 6.16 5.04
C CYS A 305 17.45 4.73 4.71
N TRP A 306 16.16 4.40 4.89
CA TRP A 306 15.63 3.06 4.61
C TRP A 306 15.72 2.71 3.13
N PHE A 307 15.43 3.64 2.23
CA PHE A 307 15.63 3.43 0.79
C PHE A 307 17.10 3.22 0.43
N LEU A 308 18.01 3.99 1.01
CA LEU A 308 19.46 3.83 0.77
C LEU A 308 19.98 2.50 1.34
N LEU A 309 19.55 2.10 2.54
CA LEU A 309 19.94 0.81 3.14
C LEU A 309 19.36 -0.37 2.34
N THR A 310 18.14 -0.24 1.80
CA THR A 310 17.58 -1.22 0.87
C THR A 310 18.43 -1.31 -0.40
N ALA A 311 18.79 -0.17 -1.00
CA ALA A 311 19.64 -0.14 -2.19
C ALA A 311 21.02 -0.75 -1.93
N ALA A 312 21.65 -0.44 -0.80
CA ALA A 312 22.93 -1.01 -0.39
C ALA A 312 22.84 -2.53 -0.18
N GLY A 313 21.78 -3.01 0.49
CA GLY A 313 21.54 -4.44 0.66
C GLY A 313 21.38 -5.17 -0.68
N LEU A 314 20.60 -4.62 -1.61
CA LEU A 314 20.41 -5.19 -2.93
C LEU A 314 21.71 -5.16 -3.77
N ALA A 315 22.48 -4.07 -3.69
CA ALA A 315 23.78 -3.97 -4.36
C ALA A 315 24.78 -5.02 -3.81
N LEU A 316 24.76 -5.25 -2.49
CA LEU A 316 25.59 -6.28 -1.87
C LEU A 316 25.17 -7.70 -2.30
N LEU A 317 23.85 -7.98 -2.44
CA LEU A 317 23.36 -9.26 -2.94
C LEU A 317 23.81 -9.51 -4.40
N ALA A 318 23.97 -8.48 -5.20
CA ALA A 318 24.48 -8.61 -6.58
C ALA A 318 25.92 -9.14 -6.65
N THR A 319 26.72 -8.99 -5.58
CA THR A 319 28.12 -9.50 -5.55
C THR A 319 28.23 -11.00 -5.25
N GLY A 320 27.10 -11.68 -4.97
CA GLY A 320 27.10 -13.11 -4.63
C GLY A 320 27.83 -13.43 -3.32
N PRO A 321 27.46 -12.80 -2.18
CA PRO A 321 28.17 -12.99 -0.91
C PRO A 321 28.04 -14.42 -0.39
N SER A 322 28.84 -14.76 0.65
CA SER A 322 28.71 -16.07 1.30
C SER A 322 27.29 -16.30 1.84
N LEU A 323 26.86 -17.55 1.96
CA LEU A 323 25.50 -17.91 2.37
C LEU A 323 25.10 -17.25 3.71
N ALA A 324 25.98 -17.26 4.70
CA ALA A 324 25.69 -16.64 6.00
C ALA A 324 25.49 -15.12 5.88
N LEU A 325 26.31 -14.43 5.08
CA LEU A 325 26.16 -13.02 4.82
C LEU A 325 24.89 -12.72 4.01
N THR A 326 24.53 -13.56 3.05
CA THR A 326 23.27 -13.48 2.28
C THR A 326 22.05 -13.49 3.21
N TYR A 327 21.96 -14.45 4.13
CA TYR A 327 20.88 -14.50 5.11
C TYR A 327 20.79 -13.23 5.96
N ALA A 328 21.93 -12.72 6.45
CA ALA A 328 21.97 -11.49 7.22
C ALA A 328 21.52 -10.29 6.38
N VAL A 329 22.07 -10.13 5.17
CA VAL A 329 21.72 -9.01 4.27
C VAL A 329 20.25 -9.04 3.89
N VAL A 330 19.68 -10.20 3.54
CA VAL A 330 18.27 -10.34 3.20
C VAL A 330 17.39 -10.02 4.41
N ALA A 331 17.74 -10.48 5.64
CA ALA A 331 17.00 -10.16 6.85
C ALA A 331 16.97 -8.66 7.11
N PHE A 332 18.11 -8.00 7.06
CA PHE A 332 18.21 -6.55 7.25
C PHE A 332 17.54 -5.78 6.11
N THR A 333 17.69 -6.21 4.85
CA THR A 333 16.99 -5.59 3.70
C THR A 333 15.49 -5.67 3.89
N GLY A 334 14.94 -6.77 4.42
CA GLY A 334 13.51 -6.91 4.72
C GLY A 334 13.02 -5.89 5.74
N ILE A 335 13.81 -5.56 6.76
CA ILE A 335 13.47 -4.53 7.75
C ILE A 335 13.23 -3.18 7.06
N TRP A 336 14.08 -2.81 6.12
CA TRP A 336 14.05 -1.49 5.48
C TRP A 336 13.11 -1.43 4.26
N LEU A 337 13.08 -2.46 3.45
CA LEU A 337 12.32 -2.54 2.19
C LEU A 337 10.82 -2.21 2.37
N PHE A 338 10.15 -2.97 3.25
CA PHE A 338 8.70 -2.82 3.44
C PHE A 338 8.38 -1.53 4.20
N SER A 339 9.20 -1.18 5.18
CA SER A 339 8.97 0.01 5.98
C SER A 339 9.34 1.31 5.26
N ALA A 340 10.27 1.33 4.29
CA ALA A 340 10.56 2.50 3.46
C ALA A 340 9.32 2.99 2.72
N SER A 341 8.59 2.07 2.08
CA SER A 341 7.34 2.36 1.37
C SER A 341 6.27 2.96 2.30
N THR A 342 6.13 2.40 3.52
CA THR A 342 5.19 2.93 4.53
C THR A 342 5.58 4.33 5.01
N MET A 343 6.88 4.61 5.12
CA MET A 343 7.35 5.95 5.51
C MET A 343 7.04 7.01 4.47
N VAL A 344 6.96 6.68 3.17
CA VAL A 344 6.49 7.63 2.13
C VAL A 344 5.07 8.11 2.44
N TYR A 345 4.17 7.22 2.89
CA TYR A 345 2.82 7.61 3.29
C TYR A 345 2.80 8.49 4.54
N ALA A 346 3.71 8.25 5.49
CA ALA A 346 3.88 9.11 6.66
C ALA A 346 4.38 10.52 6.27
N VAL A 347 5.29 10.62 5.30
CA VAL A 347 5.76 11.90 4.74
C VAL A 347 4.60 12.63 4.05
N ALA A 348 3.85 11.94 3.19
CA ALA A 348 2.69 12.49 2.49
C ALA A 348 1.60 12.98 3.47
N GLY A 349 1.32 12.22 4.51
CA GLY A 349 0.33 12.59 5.54
C GLY A 349 0.69 13.85 6.33
N ARG A 350 2.00 14.16 6.44
CA ARG A 350 2.48 15.42 7.06
C ARG A 350 2.58 16.57 6.07
N PHE A 351 2.80 16.26 4.78
CA PHE A 351 2.94 17.26 3.73
C PHE A 351 1.60 17.88 3.33
N TYR A 352 0.55 17.06 3.17
CA TYR A 352 -0.76 17.58 2.76
C TYR A 352 -1.53 18.19 3.92
N PRO A 353 -2.18 19.39 3.72
CA PRO A 353 -3.10 19.96 4.68
C PRO A 353 -4.27 19.02 5.00
N ALA A 354 -4.92 19.20 6.13
CA ALA A 354 -6.01 18.33 6.57
C ALA A 354 -7.14 18.16 5.53
N ALA A 355 -7.49 19.25 4.82
CA ALA A 355 -8.53 19.24 3.79
C ALA A 355 -8.18 18.33 2.57
N ASP A 356 -6.90 18.30 2.16
CA ASP A 356 -6.43 17.61 0.95
C ASP A 356 -5.78 16.27 1.27
N ARG A 357 -5.56 15.96 2.56
CA ARG A 357 -4.74 14.82 3.02
C ARG A 357 -5.28 13.47 2.52
N ALA A 358 -6.59 13.26 2.58
CA ALA A 358 -7.20 12.02 2.14
C ALA A 358 -7.00 11.81 0.62
N ALA A 359 -7.23 12.85 -0.18
CA ALA A 359 -7.01 12.81 -1.61
C ALA A 359 -5.51 12.63 -1.94
N GLY A 360 -4.63 13.37 -1.25
CA GLY A 360 -3.18 13.28 -1.43
C GLY A 360 -2.64 11.87 -1.15
N LEU A 361 -3.02 11.27 -0.02
CA LEU A 361 -2.64 9.88 0.32
C LEU A 361 -3.21 8.88 -0.68
N GLY A 362 -4.45 9.07 -1.12
CA GLY A 362 -5.07 8.22 -2.13
C GLY A 362 -4.30 8.22 -3.45
N TRP A 363 -3.90 9.40 -3.92
CA TRP A 363 -3.10 9.52 -5.14
C TRP A 363 -1.67 8.98 -4.99
N VAL A 364 -1.00 9.27 -3.87
CA VAL A 364 0.33 8.70 -3.58
C VAL A 364 0.28 7.17 -3.59
N THR A 365 -0.74 6.58 -2.97
CA THR A 365 -0.93 5.12 -2.96
C THR A 365 -1.31 4.59 -4.35
N GLY A 366 -2.20 5.29 -5.08
CA GLY A 366 -2.64 4.90 -6.41
C GLY A 366 -1.51 4.88 -7.44
N VAL A 367 -0.71 5.96 -7.49
CA VAL A 367 0.46 6.03 -8.39
C VAL A 367 1.52 5.01 -7.98
N GLY A 368 1.73 4.81 -6.68
CA GLY A 368 2.62 3.75 -6.19
C GLY A 368 2.27 2.37 -6.74
N ARG A 369 0.98 2.04 -6.89
CA ARG A 369 0.54 0.76 -7.48
C ARG A 369 0.98 0.56 -8.93
N LEU A 370 1.24 1.63 -9.69
CA LEU A 370 1.86 1.50 -11.03
C LEU A 370 3.27 0.93 -10.91
N GLY A 371 4.03 1.28 -9.86
CA GLY A 371 5.31 0.66 -9.55
C GLY A 371 5.19 -0.84 -9.30
N ALA A 372 4.15 -1.25 -8.55
CA ALA A 372 3.85 -2.67 -8.34
C ALA A 372 3.50 -3.40 -9.65
N VAL A 373 2.81 -2.73 -10.60
CA VAL A 373 2.46 -3.32 -11.91
C VAL A 373 3.70 -3.47 -12.81
N VAL A 374 4.58 -2.48 -12.82
CA VAL A 374 5.79 -2.49 -13.67
C VAL A 374 6.83 -3.49 -13.15
N SER A 375 6.92 -3.69 -11.85
CA SER A 375 8.04 -4.38 -11.23
C SER A 375 8.17 -5.87 -11.59
N PRO A 376 7.09 -6.69 -11.67
CA PRO A 376 7.24 -8.07 -12.13
C PRO A 376 7.69 -8.18 -13.60
N MET A 377 7.21 -7.30 -14.49
CA MET A 377 7.69 -7.23 -15.88
C MET A 377 9.16 -6.86 -15.95
N LEU A 378 9.58 -5.87 -15.15
CA LEU A 378 10.98 -5.46 -15.07
C LEU A 378 11.87 -6.65 -14.66
N GLY A 379 11.53 -7.35 -13.58
CA GLY A 379 12.28 -8.51 -13.13
C GLY A 379 12.32 -9.64 -14.17
N GLY A 380 11.18 -9.94 -14.81
CA GLY A 380 11.10 -10.90 -15.91
C GLY A 380 12.00 -10.56 -17.09
N ALA A 381 12.00 -9.29 -17.50
CA ALA A 381 12.85 -8.79 -18.56
C ALA A 381 14.36 -8.86 -18.21
N LEU A 382 14.72 -8.64 -16.94
CA LEU A 382 16.11 -8.73 -16.47
C LEU A 382 16.59 -10.18 -16.50
N VAL A 383 15.77 -11.13 -16.00
CA VAL A 383 16.08 -12.56 -16.03
C VAL A 383 16.15 -13.08 -17.46
N ALA A 384 15.20 -12.73 -18.33
CA ALA A 384 15.17 -13.15 -19.74
C ALA A 384 16.39 -12.64 -20.54
N ARG A 385 16.99 -11.51 -20.14
CA ARG A 385 18.21 -10.96 -20.75
C ARG A 385 19.50 -11.55 -20.14
N GLY A 386 19.39 -12.53 -19.24
CA GLY A 386 20.54 -13.18 -18.62
C GLY A 386 21.31 -12.30 -17.64
N LEU A 387 20.71 -11.20 -17.14
CA LEU A 387 21.38 -10.30 -16.19
C LEU A 387 21.59 -10.93 -14.81
N GLY A 388 20.89 -12.05 -14.51
CA GLY A 388 21.12 -12.84 -13.30
C GLY A 388 21.13 -12.00 -12.03
N SER A 389 22.19 -12.15 -11.22
CA SER A 389 22.39 -11.34 -10.00
C SER A 389 22.52 -9.84 -10.27
N GLY A 390 22.94 -9.42 -11.46
CA GLY A 390 22.97 -8.02 -11.88
C GLY A 390 21.59 -7.34 -11.87
N GLY A 391 20.50 -8.13 -11.90
CA GLY A 391 19.14 -7.64 -11.71
C GLY A 391 18.93 -6.92 -10.38
N PHE A 392 19.64 -7.31 -9.33
CA PHE A 392 19.60 -6.61 -8.03
C PHE A 392 20.08 -5.16 -8.13
N LEU A 393 21.06 -4.85 -9.01
CA LEU A 393 21.54 -3.47 -9.20
C LEU A 393 20.49 -2.56 -9.81
N VAL A 394 19.63 -3.10 -10.70
CA VAL A 394 18.53 -2.32 -11.29
C VAL A 394 17.49 -1.99 -10.20
N PHE A 395 17.17 -2.95 -9.35
CA PHE A 395 16.29 -2.66 -8.19
C PHE A 395 16.97 -1.72 -7.18
N ALA A 396 18.28 -1.86 -6.93
CA ALA A 396 19.03 -0.93 -6.08
C ALA A 396 18.95 0.52 -6.59
N LEU A 397 19.03 0.73 -7.91
CA LEU A 397 18.81 2.05 -8.50
C LEU A 397 17.42 2.61 -8.18
N GLY A 398 16.37 1.77 -8.20
CA GLY A 398 15.04 2.15 -7.74
C GLY A 398 15.03 2.63 -6.28
N GLY A 399 15.83 2.02 -5.42
CA GLY A 399 16.02 2.44 -4.02
C GLY A 399 16.72 3.82 -3.92
N VAL A 400 17.77 4.04 -4.72
CA VAL A 400 18.46 5.35 -4.76
C VAL A 400 17.51 6.43 -5.25
N LEU A 401 16.75 6.18 -6.32
CA LEU A 401 15.76 7.12 -6.85
C LEU A 401 14.67 7.43 -5.81
N GLY A 402 14.16 6.42 -5.10
CA GLY A 402 13.21 6.60 -4.00
C GLY A 402 13.79 7.47 -2.87
N ALA A 403 15.05 7.27 -2.49
CA ALA A 403 15.71 8.09 -1.49
C ALA A 403 15.86 9.55 -1.93
N VAL A 404 16.32 9.79 -3.17
CA VAL A 404 16.47 11.14 -3.72
C VAL A 404 15.13 11.86 -3.79
N THR A 405 14.09 11.21 -4.28
CA THR A 405 12.77 11.82 -4.41
C THR A 405 12.19 12.21 -3.05
N VAL A 406 12.28 11.35 -2.02
CA VAL A 406 11.82 11.68 -0.67
C VAL A 406 12.63 12.83 -0.06
N LEU A 407 13.95 12.83 -0.23
CA LEU A 407 14.84 13.86 0.31
C LEU A 407 14.55 15.24 -0.26
N LEU A 408 14.16 15.32 -1.53
CA LEU A 408 13.86 16.58 -2.22
C LEU A 408 12.49 17.17 -1.83
N VAL A 409 11.55 16.42 -1.29
CA VAL A 409 10.22 16.92 -0.91
C VAL A 409 10.29 18.15 0.00
N PRO A 410 11.00 18.14 1.15
CA PRO A 410 11.07 19.30 2.04
C PRO A 410 11.86 20.46 1.43
N VAL A 411 12.86 20.20 0.59
CA VAL A 411 13.66 21.24 -0.08
C VAL A 411 12.78 22.07 -1.02
N VAL A 412 11.96 21.39 -1.83
CA VAL A 412 11.03 22.05 -2.75
C VAL A 412 9.92 22.78 -1.99
N ALA A 413 9.41 22.19 -0.89
CA ALA A 413 8.41 22.84 -0.05
C ALA A 413 8.95 24.13 0.60
N ALA A 414 10.19 24.13 1.11
CA ALA A 414 10.82 25.28 1.77
C ALA A 414 11.21 26.39 0.77
N ALA A 415 11.66 26.06 -0.43
CA ALA A 415 12.00 27.04 -1.47
C ALA A 415 10.78 27.90 -1.84
N ARG A 416 9.59 27.31 -1.83
CA ARG A 416 8.34 28.00 -2.12
C ARG A 416 7.94 29.03 -1.05
N THR A 417 7.98 28.66 0.23
CA THR A 417 7.64 29.60 1.31
C THR A 417 8.49 30.85 1.24
N ARG A 418 9.74 30.73 0.82
CA ARG A 418 10.63 31.88 0.60
C ARG A 418 10.22 32.73 -0.61
N THR A 419 9.80 32.11 -1.72
CA THR A 419 9.37 32.81 -2.93
C THR A 419 8.04 33.56 -2.70
N ASP A 420 7.10 32.91 -2.00
CA ASP A 420 5.79 33.53 -1.66
C ASP A 420 5.98 34.68 -0.65
N ALA A 421 6.86 34.52 0.35
CA ALA A 421 7.23 35.59 1.28
C ALA A 421 7.96 36.75 0.57
N GLY A 422 8.86 36.47 -0.39
CA GLY A 422 9.52 37.48 -1.18
C GLY A 422 8.57 38.27 -2.10
N ARG A 423 7.56 37.60 -2.68
CA ARG A 423 6.51 38.25 -3.47
C ARG A 423 5.57 39.10 -2.61
N ALA A 424 5.24 38.68 -1.40
CA ALA A 424 4.44 39.45 -0.45
C ALA A 424 5.21 40.70 0.05
N ALA A 425 6.51 40.56 0.26
CA ALA A 425 7.37 41.70 0.68
C ALA A 425 7.74 42.68 -0.45
N GLY A 426 7.70 42.22 -1.73
CA GLY A 426 7.99 43.05 -2.90
C GLY A 426 6.77 43.71 -3.55
N GLY A 427 5.57 43.53 -3.00
CA GLY A 427 4.30 43.99 -3.53
C GLY A 427 3.83 45.36 -3.02
N GLU A 428 4.70 46.17 -2.40
CA GLU A 428 4.43 47.61 -2.15
C GLU A 428 5.65 48.39 -2.61
N PRO A 429 5.55 49.16 -3.73
CA PRO A 429 5.42 50.60 -3.57
C PRO A 429 4.55 51.26 -4.65
N GLY A 430 3.74 52.17 -4.23
CA GLY A 430 3.29 53.29 -5.05
C GLY A 430 1.85 53.25 -5.54
N ASP A 431 0.94 53.66 -4.66
CA ASP A 431 -0.15 54.59 -5.03
C ASP A 431 -0.70 55.27 -3.77
N ALA A 432 0.13 56.11 -3.18
CA ALA A 432 -0.32 57.11 -2.19
C ALA A 432 0.28 58.48 -2.55
N ALA A 433 -0.08 58.96 -3.74
CA ALA A 433 0.15 60.38 -4.07
C ALA A 433 -0.99 60.86 -4.97
N GLY A 434 -1.93 61.53 -4.42
CA GLY A 434 -2.82 62.39 -5.19
C GLY A 434 -4.31 62.23 -4.90
N ALA A 435 -4.81 62.85 -3.84
CA ALA A 435 -5.98 63.69 -3.89
C ALA A 435 -6.32 64.23 -2.48
N GLY A 436 -5.68 65.35 -2.14
CA GLY A 436 -6.24 66.24 -1.12
C GLY A 436 -7.44 66.98 -1.69
N ARG A 437 -8.49 67.01 -0.94
CA ARG A 437 -9.40 68.21 -0.76
C ARG A 437 -10.40 67.91 0.34
N GLU A 438 -10.24 68.69 1.35
CA GLU A 438 -11.22 69.03 2.41
C GLU A 438 -12.48 69.75 1.88
N PRO A 439 -13.33 70.23 2.82
CA PRO A 439 -14.30 69.54 3.67
C PRO A 439 -15.74 70.12 3.44
N ASN A 440 -16.78 69.58 3.94
CA ASN A 440 -17.88 70.39 4.41
C ASN A 440 -18.81 69.74 5.44
N SER A 441 -18.97 70.47 6.50
CA SER A 441 -19.85 70.41 7.64
C SER A 441 -21.35 70.17 7.37
N ARG A 442 -22.02 69.49 8.29
CA ARG A 442 -23.23 69.90 9.06
C ARG A 442 -23.80 68.72 9.77
N ALA A 443 -23.68 68.64 11.05
CA ALA A 443 -24.63 69.01 12.08
C ALA A 443 -26.01 68.33 11.99
N GLY A 444 -26.35 67.52 13.03
CA GLY A 444 -27.73 67.09 13.29
C GLY A 444 -27.83 66.00 14.37
N THR A 445 -27.68 66.43 15.60
CA THR A 445 -28.30 65.94 16.85
C THR A 445 -29.51 65.01 16.70
N THR A 446 -29.55 63.89 17.45
CA THR A 446 -30.38 63.70 18.64
C THR A 446 -30.29 62.28 19.16
N SER A 447 -29.98 62.15 20.44
CA SER A 447 -30.24 61.05 21.37
C SER A 447 -31.65 61.25 21.98
N PRO A 448 -32.21 60.41 22.85
CA PRO A 448 -32.01 59.01 23.27
C PRO A 448 -33.35 58.26 23.45
N GLY A 449 -33.30 57.02 23.79
CA GLY A 449 -34.51 56.25 24.23
C GLY A 449 -34.20 54.89 24.79
N ARG A 450 -34.14 54.81 26.10
CA ARG A 450 -34.18 53.65 27.01
C ARG A 450 -35.45 52.82 26.87
N THR A 451 -35.31 51.55 27.41
CA THR A 451 -36.28 50.66 28.06
C THR A 451 -36.70 49.51 27.13
N ARG A 452 -36.62 48.25 27.48
CA ARG A 452 -36.62 47.42 28.69
C ARG A 452 -35.93 46.09 28.39
#